data_05ec118bfe85374c8a9d75714f3b5a48
#
_entry.id   05ec118bfe85374c8a9d75714f3b5a48
#
_cell.length_a   1.000
_cell.length_b   1.000
_cell.length_c   1.000
_cell.angle_alpha   90.00
_cell.angle_beta   90.00
_cell.angle_gamma   90.00
#
_symmetry.space_group_name_H-M   'P 1'
#
loop_
_entity.id
_entity.type
_entity.pdbx_description
1 polymer ?
#
loop_
_entity_poly.entity_id
_entity_poly.type
_entity_poly.pdbx_seq_one_letter_code
_entity_poly.pdbx_strand_id
1 'polypeptide(L)'
;MPATARHGLVTTRPLEVRWRLDPLVVPAEVEREVERVWRAAAARRPLHDAPVLAFVGLEGGTLWGRFVGYRYFVAQRDSGWLRGILGIEPVAASALLRVRLPDGEAYALALRGADVTQYPHRWDVFPSGGLDAASRQADGTVDVVAQLLRELEEEARLGAASVRDVAWIGLFHDVADGVWDLVYELEVSERPRIGAEHADLRLLAPAELAAFARTEGSRLAPTSLDILRARRLVPDA
;
A
#
# COMPACT_ATOMS: atom_id res chain seq x y z
N MET A 1 21.65 -6.31 14.17
CA MET A 1 20.42 -6.16 14.96
C MET A 1 19.35 -5.66 14.01
N PRO A 2 18.26 -6.41 13.73
CA PRO A 2 17.16 -5.83 13.00
C PRO A 2 16.63 -4.65 13.83
N ALA A 3 16.48 -3.48 13.19
CA ALA A 3 15.83 -2.34 13.80
C ALA A 3 14.45 -2.80 14.26
N THR A 4 14.12 -2.60 15.52
CA THR A 4 12.78 -2.84 16.05
C THR A 4 11.80 -2.09 15.15
N ALA A 5 11.01 -2.84 14.40
CA ALA A 5 10.05 -2.31 13.46
C ALA A 5 9.09 -1.39 14.24
N ARG A 6 9.16 -0.08 13.95
CA ARG A 6 8.22 0.90 14.49
C ARG A 6 7.07 1.02 13.50
N HIS A 7 5.85 1.04 14.00
CA HIS A 7 4.70 1.43 13.22
C HIS A 7 4.82 2.91 12.81
N GLY A 8 4.39 3.23 11.58
CA GLY A 8 4.39 4.59 11.06
C GLY A 8 5.57 4.95 10.19
N LEU A 9 5.92 6.23 10.14
CA LEU A 9 6.98 6.77 9.28
C LEU A 9 8.36 6.25 9.67
N VAL A 10 9.03 5.59 8.73
CA VAL A 10 10.39 5.04 8.88
C VAL A 10 11.44 6.02 8.40
N THR A 11 11.26 6.62 7.21
CA THR A 11 12.16 7.61 6.65
C THR A 11 11.48 8.51 5.64
N THR A 12 11.88 9.77 5.60
CA THR A 12 11.51 10.74 4.55
C THR A 12 12.57 10.85 3.45
N ARG A 13 13.72 10.17 3.58
CA ARG A 13 14.72 10.16 2.52
C ARG A 13 14.23 9.32 1.36
N PRO A 14 14.30 9.83 0.12
CA PRO A 14 14.00 9.02 -1.05
C PRO A 14 14.83 7.75 -1.10
N LEU A 15 14.20 6.67 -1.55
CA LEU A 15 14.81 5.35 -1.60
C LEU A 15 14.83 4.86 -3.05
N GLU A 16 15.90 4.17 -3.42
CA GLU A 16 15.90 3.29 -4.57
C GLU A 16 15.25 1.97 -4.15
N VAL A 17 14.36 1.42 -4.97
CA VAL A 17 13.77 0.10 -4.73
C VAL A 17 14.39 -0.90 -5.70
N ARG A 18 14.94 -1.98 -5.16
CA ARG A 18 15.60 -3.04 -5.94
C ARG A 18 15.10 -4.41 -5.54
N TRP A 19 15.16 -5.33 -6.48
CA TRP A 19 14.77 -6.71 -6.23
C TRP A 19 15.93 -7.68 -6.38
N ARG A 20 15.87 -8.81 -5.64
CA ARG A 20 16.85 -9.90 -5.67
C ARG A 20 16.26 -11.10 -6.41
N LEU A 21 17.13 -11.84 -7.09
CA LEU A 21 16.77 -13.05 -7.85
C LEU A 21 16.58 -14.28 -6.97
N ASP A 22 17.03 -14.25 -5.70
CA ASP A 22 16.93 -15.40 -4.82
C ASP A 22 15.47 -15.77 -4.56
N PRO A 23 15.02 -16.99 -4.91
CA PRO A 23 13.64 -17.41 -4.71
C PRO A 23 13.34 -17.62 -3.23
N LEU A 24 12.07 -17.46 -2.85
CA LEU A 24 11.59 -17.94 -1.56
C LEU A 24 11.64 -19.48 -1.56
N VAL A 25 12.43 -20.04 -0.65
CA VAL A 25 12.51 -21.49 -0.46
C VAL A 25 11.86 -21.83 0.87
N VAL A 26 10.84 -22.67 0.84
CA VAL A 26 10.13 -23.13 2.03
C VAL A 26 10.09 -24.66 2.07
N PRO A 27 10.04 -25.28 3.26
CA PRO A 27 9.84 -26.72 3.39
C PRO A 27 8.56 -27.20 2.72
N ALA A 28 8.55 -28.43 2.21
CA ALA A 28 7.40 -28.99 1.52
C ALA A 28 6.12 -29.05 2.38
N GLU A 29 6.26 -29.17 3.68
CA GLU A 29 5.12 -29.13 4.63
C GLU A 29 4.51 -27.74 4.71
N VAL A 30 5.34 -26.68 4.71
CA VAL A 30 4.91 -25.30 4.67
C VAL A 30 4.17 -25.00 3.36
N GLU A 31 4.73 -25.45 2.23
CA GLU A 31 4.11 -25.28 0.90
C GLU A 31 2.73 -25.95 0.83
N ARG A 32 2.59 -27.17 1.36
CA ARG A 32 1.28 -27.85 1.42
C ARG A 32 0.25 -27.08 2.26
N GLU A 33 0.68 -26.50 3.36
CA GLU A 33 -0.22 -25.73 4.23
C GLU A 33 -0.60 -24.39 3.58
N VAL A 34 0.36 -23.69 2.94
CA VAL A 34 0.08 -22.49 2.14
C VAL A 34 -0.97 -22.79 1.09
N GLU A 35 -0.79 -23.86 0.32
CA GLU A 35 -1.74 -24.25 -0.73
C GLU A 35 -3.13 -24.59 -0.15
N ARG A 36 -3.20 -25.26 0.99
CA ARG A 36 -4.46 -25.58 1.67
C ARG A 36 -5.22 -24.31 2.09
N VAL A 37 -4.50 -23.38 2.74
CA VAL A 37 -5.08 -22.12 3.23
C VAL A 37 -5.47 -21.22 2.07
N TRP A 38 -4.63 -21.11 1.04
CA TRP A 38 -4.90 -20.36 -0.17
C TRP A 38 -6.19 -20.82 -0.87
N ARG A 39 -6.35 -22.14 -1.10
CA ARG A 39 -7.57 -22.69 -1.70
C ARG A 39 -8.82 -22.35 -0.90
N ALA A 40 -8.74 -22.43 0.43
CA ALA A 40 -9.86 -22.07 1.29
C ALA A 40 -10.18 -20.57 1.22
N ALA A 41 -9.19 -19.69 1.09
CA ALA A 41 -9.38 -18.26 0.92
C ALA A 41 -9.97 -17.93 -0.46
N ALA A 42 -9.42 -18.51 -1.52
CA ALA A 42 -9.87 -18.32 -2.91
C ALA A 42 -11.30 -18.83 -3.17
N ALA A 43 -11.76 -19.80 -2.39
CA ALA A 43 -13.16 -20.27 -2.46
C ALA A 43 -14.18 -19.25 -1.87
N ARG A 44 -13.70 -18.29 -1.05
CA ARG A 44 -14.57 -17.30 -0.38
C ARG A 44 -14.60 -15.96 -1.10
N ARG A 45 -13.55 -15.61 -1.85
CA ARG A 45 -13.43 -14.34 -2.58
C ARG A 45 -12.55 -14.51 -3.82
N PRO A 46 -12.70 -13.69 -4.86
CA PRO A 46 -11.79 -13.71 -6.00
C PRO A 46 -10.38 -13.28 -5.55
N LEU A 47 -9.42 -14.18 -5.71
CA LEU A 47 -8.01 -13.93 -5.43
C LEU A 47 -7.17 -14.35 -6.64
N HIS A 48 -6.13 -13.59 -6.94
CA HIS A 48 -5.17 -13.90 -7.97
C HIS A 48 -3.77 -14.03 -7.38
N ASP A 49 -3.09 -15.16 -7.62
CA ASP A 49 -1.72 -15.39 -7.13
C ASP A 49 -0.69 -14.75 -8.08
N ALA A 50 -0.64 -13.42 -8.08
CA ALA A 50 0.41 -12.69 -8.80
C ALA A 50 1.66 -12.52 -7.91
N PRO A 51 2.87 -12.47 -8.49
CA PRO A 51 4.07 -12.14 -7.73
C PRO A 51 4.01 -10.70 -7.20
N VAL A 52 4.21 -10.54 -5.89
CA VAL A 52 4.31 -9.24 -5.21
C VAL A 52 5.70 -9.09 -4.60
N LEU A 53 6.20 -7.87 -4.54
CA LEU A 53 7.47 -7.57 -3.89
C LEU A 53 7.30 -7.69 -2.37
N ALA A 54 8.07 -8.57 -1.74
CA ALA A 54 8.17 -8.68 -0.29
C ALA A 54 9.47 -8.02 0.19
N PHE A 55 9.40 -7.32 1.30
CA PHE A 55 10.54 -6.65 1.94
C PHE A 55 11.60 -7.66 2.38
N VAL A 56 12.87 -7.33 2.16
CA VAL A 56 14.03 -8.13 2.59
C VAL A 56 14.93 -7.31 3.52
N GLY A 57 15.06 -6.02 3.26
CA GLY A 57 15.91 -5.14 4.07
C GLY A 57 16.03 -3.73 3.52
N LEU A 58 16.57 -2.84 4.35
CA LEU A 58 16.85 -1.45 4.02
C LEU A 58 18.34 -1.19 4.28
N GLU A 59 19.10 -0.85 3.25
CA GLU A 59 20.53 -0.66 3.33
C GLU A 59 21.00 0.45 2.39
N GLY A 60 21.79 1.39 2.90
CA GLY A 60 22.44 2.43 2.08
C GLY A 60 21.51 3.32 1.27
N GLY A 61 20.25 3.48 1.69
CA GLY A 61 19.25 4.23 0.92
C GLY A 61 18.51 3.38 -0.11
N THR A 62 18.72 2.06 -0.11
CA THR A 62 18.05 1.10 -0.98
C THR A 62 17.13 0.20 -0.17
N LEU A 63 15.87 0.10 -0.59
CA LEU A 63 14.95 -0.93 -0.15
C LEU A 63 15.14 -2.16 -1.05
N TRP A 64 15.52 -3.26 -0.43
CA TRP A 64 15.65 -4.53 -1.10
C TRP A 64 14.41 -5.38 -0.90
N GLY A 65 13.89 -5.93 -1.98
CA GLY A 65 12.77 -6.85 -1.95
C GLY A 65 13.03 -8.13 -2.74
N ARG A 66 12.09 -9.06 -2.60
CA ARG A 66 12.03 -10.34 -3.31
C ARG A 66 10.61 -10.54 -3.81
N PHE A 67 10.43 -10.93 -5.06
CA PHE A 67 9.11 -11.28 -5.56
C PHE A 67 8.70 -12.67 -5.09
N VAL A 68 7.52 -12.74 -4.47
CA VAL A 68 6.91 -13.97 -3.95
C VAL A 68 5.45 -14.05 -4.41
N GLY A 69 4.90 -15.26 -4.52
CA GLY A 69 3.47 -15.41 -4.81
C GLY A 69 2.60 -14.76 -3.73
N TYR A 70 1.56 -14.04 -4.12
CA TYR A 70 0.64 -13.39 -3.19
C TYR A 70 -0.04 -14.37 -2.23
N ARG A 71 -0.16 -15.64 -2.65
CA ARG A 71 -0.68 -16.73 -1.83
C ARG A 71 0.02 -16.89 -0.48
N TYR A 72 1.33 -16.63 -0.41
CA TYR A 72 2.08 -16.73 0.85
C TYR A 72 1.64 -15.65 1.85
N PHE A 73 1.43 -14.43 1.38
CA PHE A 73 0.93 -13.35 2.22
C PHE A 73 -0.49 -13.63 2.71
N VAL A 74 -1.38 -14.04 1.82
CA VAL A 74 -2.76 -14.39 2.19
C VAL A 74 -2.78 -15.56 3.18
N ALA A 75 -2.00 -16.61 2.92
CA ALA A 75 -1.99 -17.79 3.78
C ALA A 75 -1.48 -17.48 5.20
N GLN A 76 -0.44 -16.66 5.34
CA GLN A 76 0.07 -16.31 6.67
C GLN A 76 -0.87 -15.41 7.46
N ARG A 77 -1.76 -14.64 6.81
CA ARG A 77 -2.79 -13.85 7.50
C ARG A 77 -3.85 -14.74 8.14
N ASP A 78 -4.21 -15.81 7.47
CA ASP A 78 -5.24 -16.76 7.91
C ASP A 78 -4.67 -17.86 8.83
N SER A 79 -3.33 -17.94 9.02
CA SER A 79 -2.66 -18.93 9.83
C SER A 79 -1.51 -18.34 10.64
N GLY A 80 -1.67 -18.29 11.97
CA GLY A 80 -0.63 -17.82 12.89
C GLY A 80 0.65 -18.67 12.82
N TRP A 81 0.53 -19.99 12.54
CA TRP A 81 1.66 -20.87 12.33
C TRP A 81 2.47 -20.47 11.09
N LEU A 82 1.80 -20.24 9.95
CA LEU A 82 2.47 -19.77 8.73
C LEU A 82 3.10 -18.39 8.93
N ARG A 83 2.44 -17.49 9.65
CA ARG A 83 2.99 -16.15 9.95
C ARG A 83 4.32 -16.26 10.70
N GLY A 84 4.42 -17.17 11.67
CA GLY A 84 5.66 -17.38 12.44
C GLY A 84 6.82 -17.96 11.62
N ILE A 85 6.53 -18.59 10.47
CA ILE A 85 7.55 -19.20 9.61
C ILE A 85 7.89 -18.32 8.41
N LEU A 86 6.89 -17.78 7.72
CA LEU A 86 7.06 -17.09 6.45
C LEU A 86 7.57 -15.66 6.65
N GLY A 87 6.96 -14.90 7.55
CA GLY A 87 7.33 -13.51 7.81
C GLY A 87 7.31 -12.64 6.55
N ILE A 88 6.36 -12.88 5.64
CA ILE A 88 6.26 -12.14 4.38
C ILE A 88 5.62 -10.78 4.67
N GLU A 89 6.34 -9.71 4.35
CA GLU A 89 5.87 -8.34 4.45
C GLU A 89 5.87 -7.71 3.06
N PRO A 90 4.72 -7.61 2.38
CA PRO A 90 4.63 -6.96 1.08
C PRO A 90 5.09 -5.52 1.09
N VAL A 91 5.62 -5.07 -0.05
CA VAL A 91 5.91 -3.67 -0.32
C VAL A 91 4.82 -3.15 -1.25
N ALA A 92 4.16 -2.10 -0.84
CA ALA A 92 3.12 -1.40 -1.60
C ALA A 92 3.59 0.01 -2.01
N ALA A 93 2.93 0.56 -3.00
CA ALA A 93 2.98 1.97 -3.33
C ALA A 93 1.61 2.59 -3.02
N SER A 94 1.59 3.66 -2.27
CA SER A 94 0.36 4.37 -1.89
C SER A 94 0.44 5.85 -2.23
N ALA A 95 -0.68 6.46 -2.60
CA ALA A 95 -0.74 7.89 -2.87
C ALA A 95 -1.66 8.63 -1.91
N LEU A 96 -1.17 9.76 -1.42
CA LEU A 96 -2.02 10.84 -0.94
C LEU A 96 -2.44 11.67 -2.16
N LEU A 97 -3.67 11.52 -2.62
CA LEU A 97 -4.16 12.17 -3.83
C LEU A 97 -4.66 13.58 -3.53
N ARG A 98 -3.95 14.59 -4.04
CA ARG A 98 -4.31 16.00 -3.97
C ARG A 98 -4.97 16.45 -5.27
N VAL A 99 -6.22 16.87 -5.19
CA VAL A 99 -7.04 17.25 -6.35
C VAL A 99 -7.08 18.77 -6.45
N ARG A 100 -6.63 19.33 -7.58
CA ARG A 100 -6.78 20.74 -7.90
C ARG A 100 -8.19 21.02 -8.42
N LEU A 101 -8.91 21.85 -7.71
CA LEU A 101 -10.26 22.29 -8.07
C LEU A 101 -10.25 23.78 -8.42
N PRO A 102 -11.24 24.30 -9.17
CA PRO A 102 -11.32 25.73 -9.48
C PRO A 102 -11.39 26.64 -8.26
N ASP A 103 -11.95 26.15 -7.17
CA ASP A 103 -12.19 26.85 -5.89
C ASP A 103 -11.17 26.48 -4.80
N GLY A 104 -10.11 25.75 -5.12
CA GLY A 104 -9.07 25.39 -4.17
C GLY A 104 -8.49 24.00 -4.40
N GLU A 105 -8.07 23.37 -3.30
CA GLU A 105 -7.53 21.99 -3.33
C GLU A 105 -8.29 21.12 -2.33
N ALA A 106 -8.36 19.83 -2.63
CA ALA A 106 -8.92 18.83 -1.77
C ALA A 106 -8.05 17.56 -1.76
N TYR A 107 -8.09 16.83 -0.69
CA TYR A 107 -7.48 15.49 -0.57
C TYR A 107 -8.55 14.42 -0.68
N ALA A 108 -8.22 13.37 -1.38
CA ALA A 108 -9.13 12.26 -1.58
C ALA A 108 -8.88 11.16 -0.55
N LEU A 109 -9.95 10.68 0.08
CA LEU A 109 -9.98 9.47 0.88
C LEU A 109 -11.05 8.54 0.32
N ALA A 110 -10.72 7.26 0.19
CA ALA A 110 -11.66 6.25 -0.26
C ALA A 110 -12.04 5.28 0.88
N LEU A 111 -13.29 4.90 0.96
CA LEU A 111 -13.77 3.88 1.89
C LEU A 111 -13.55 2.50 1.27
N ARG A 112 -12.70 1.69 1.87
CA ARG A 112 -12.40 0.33 1.40
C ARG A 112 -13.65 -0.55 1.45
N GLY A 113 -13.83 -1.37 0.44
CA GLY A 113 -14.93 -2.33 0.33
C GLY A 113 -14.88 -3.44 1.38
N ALA A 114 -15.90 -4.30 1.38
CA ALA A 114 -16.00 -5.43 2.31
C ALA A 114 -15.03 -6.57 1.97
N ASP A 115 -14.73 -6.78 0.68
CA ASP A 115 -14.03 -7.96 0.17
C ASP A 115 -12.52 -7.76 0.01
N VAL A 116 -11.98 -6.59 0.40
CA VAL A 116 -10.55 -6.32 0.36
C VAL A 116 -9.79 -7.08 1.45
N THR A 117 -8.52 -7.39 1.19
CA THR A 117 -7.69 -8.17 2.12
C THR A 117 -7.32 -7.38 3.38
N GLN A 118 -7.12 -6.07 3.25
CA GLN A 118 -6.62 -5.22 4.31
C GLN A 118 -7.65 -4.15 4.66
N TYR A 119 -7.86 -3.92 5.96
CA TYR A 119 -8.69 -2.84 6.49
C TYR A 119 -10.06 -2.66 5.82
N PRO A 120 -10.89 -3.71 5.63
CA PRO A 120 -12.23 -3.55 5.08
C PRO A 120 -13.04 -2.52 5.90
N HIS A 121 -13.87 -1.73 5.23
CA HIS A 121 -14.70 -0.69 5.80
C HIS A 121 -13.95 0.45 6.51
N ARG A 122 -12.64 0.65 6.20
CA ARG A 122 -11.88 1.81 6.68
C ARG A 122 -11.63 2.81 5.57
N TRP A 123 -11.57 4.07 5.95
CA TRP A 123 -11.12 5.15 5.08
C TRP A 123 -9.61 5.05 4.89
N ASP A 124 -9.17 5.22 3.67
CA ASP A 124 -7.77 5.05 3.28
C ASP A 124 -7.32 6.12 2.30
N VAL A 125 -6.04 6.47 2.32
CA VAL A 125 -5.43 7.18 1.20
C VAL A 125 -5.43 6.25 -0.01
N PHE A 126 -5.62 6.81 -1.19
CA PHE A 126 -5.65 6.02 -2.42
C PHE A 126 -5.16 6.82 -3.63
N PRO A 127 -4.76 6.18 -4.70
CA PRO A 127 -4.72 4.74 -4.89
C PRO A 127 -3.60 4.06 -4.10
N SER A 128 -3.71 2.74 -3.95
CA SER A 128 -2.68 1.94 -3.31
C SER A 128 -2.67 0.50 -3.83
N GLY A 129 -1.48 -0.04 -4.11
CA GLY A 129 -1.34 -1.42 -4.55
C GLY A 129 0.03 -2.02 -4.28
N GLY A 130 0.10 -3.34 -4.23
CA GLY A 130 1.36 -4.06 -4.09
C GLY A 130 2.26 -3.89 -5.31
N LEU A 131 3.57 -3.74 -5.09
CA LEU A 131 4.51 -3.73 -6.20
C LEU A 131 4.55 -5.10 -6.87
N ASP A 132 4.02 -5.18 -8.07
CA ASP A 132 3.90 -6.40 -8.84
C ASP A 132 5.10 -6.66 -9.80
N ALA A 133 5.06 -7.78 -10.51
CA ALA A 133 6.14 -8.15 -11.44
C ALA A 133 6.25 -7.21 -12.65
N ALA A 134 5.20 -6.47 -13.01
CA ALA A 134 5.22 -5.53 -14.13
C ALA A 134 6.01 -4.25 -13.82
N SER A 135 6.26 -3.98 -12.53
CA SER A 135 7.10 -2.87 -12.09
C SER A 135 8.62 -3.15 -12.17
N ARG A 136 9.04 -4.38 -12.51
CA ARG A 136 10.47 -4.76 -12.64
C ARG A 136 11.13 -4.06 -13.81
N GLN A 137 12.35 -3.58 -13.59
CA GLN A 137 13.22 -3.07 -14.64
C GLN A 137 14.37 -4.04 -14.90
N ALA A 138 14.93 -4.00 -16.12
CA ALA A 138 16.00 -4.89 -16.53
C ALA A 138 17.32 -4.71 -15.74
N ASP A 139 17.52 -3.55 -15.14
CA ASP A 139 18.68 -3.21 -14.32
C ASP A 139 18.56 -3.66 -12.85
N GLY A 140 17.46 -4.36 -12.49
CA GLY A 140 17.19 -4.85 -11.15
C GLY A 140 16.50 -3.83 -10.24
N THR A 141 16.11 -2.67 -10.76
CA THR A 141 15.28 -1.69 -10.05
C THR A 141 13.79 -2.03 -10.17
N VAL A 142 12.97 -1.35 -9.36
CA VAL A 142 11.51 -1.43 -9.40
C VAL A 142 10.98 -0.03 -9.66
N ASP A 143 10.18 0.15 -10.71
CA ASP A 143 9.54 1.41 -11.03
C ASP A 143 8.25 1.59 -10.21
N VAL A 144 8.43 2.18 -9.04
CA VAL A 144 7.36 2.42 -8.07
C VAL A 144 6.32 3.40 -8.62
N VAL A 145 6.78 4.45 -9.33
CA VAL A 145 5.88 5.47 -9.88
C VAL A 145 5.04 4.90 -11.01
N ALA A 146 5.62 4.07 -11.88
CA ALA A 146 4.84 3.39 -12.93
C ALA A 146 3.76 2.47 -12.33
N GLN A 147 4.06 1.76 -11.24
CA GLN A 147 3.05 0.98 -10.52
C GLN A 147 1.93 1.89 -10.01
N LEU A 148 2.31 2.97 -9.31
CA LEU A 148 1.35 3.89 -8.72
C LEU A 148 0.42 4.54 -9.76
N LEU A 149 0.94 4.82 -10.96
CA LEU A 149 0.11 5.34 -12.07
C LEU A 149 -0.86 4.30 -12.62
N ARG A 150 -0.52 3.00 -12.60
CA ARG A 150 -1.48 1.93 -12.94
C ARG A 150 -2.60 1.84 -11.90
N GLU A 151 -2.25 1.87 -10.61
CA GLU A 151 -3.25 1.88 -9.54
C GLU A 151 -4.16 3.12 -9.64
N LEU A 152 -3.60 4.29 -10.00
CA LEU A 152 -4.37 5.51 -10.24
C LEU A 152 -5.44 5.31 -11.34
N GLU A 153 -5.09 4.63 -12.43
CA GLU A 153 -6.04 4.32 -13.50
C GLU A 153 -7.09 3.30 -13.07
N GLU A 154 -6.68 2.26 -12.35
CA GLU A 154 -7.55 1.16 -11.92
C GLU A 154 -8.48 1.56 -10.80
N GLU A 155 -7.99 2.22 -9.77
CA GLU A 155 -8.75 2.56 -8.57
C GLU A 155 -9.43 3.93 -8.63
N ALA A 156 -8.76 4.94 -9.21
CA ALA A 156 -9.26 6.31 -9.24
C ALA A 156 -9.84 6.73 -10.60
N ARG A 157 -9.72 5.89 -11.65
CA ARG A 157 -10.16 6.15 -13.02
C ARG A 157 -9.51 7.42 -13.61
N LEU A 158 -8.25 7.67 -13.25
CA LEU A 158 -7.46 8.81 -13.74
C LEU A 158 -6.23 8.29 -14.49
N GLY A 159 -6.07 8.73 -15.72
CA GLY A 159 -4.85 8.41 -16.49
C GLY A 159 -3.65 9.28 -16.07
N ALA A 160 -2.45 8.84 -16.41
CA ALA A 160 -1.19 9.55 -16.12
C ALA A 160 -1.19 11.01 -16.63
N ALA A 161 -1.93 11.34 -17.69
CA ALA A 161 -2.05 12.70 -18.22
C ALA A 161 -2.75 13.68 -17.25
N SER A 162 -3.53 13.19 -16.29
CA SER A 162 -4.17 14.01 -15.25
C SER A 162 -3.19 14.42 -14.14
N VAL A 163 -2.05 13.73 -14.02
CA VAL A 163 -1.04 13.97 -12.97
C VAL A 163 -0.21 15.20 -13.33
N ARG A 164 -0.10 16.14 -12.40
CA ARG A 164 0.65 17.38 -12.51
C ARG A 164 1.98 17.33 -11.78
N ASP A 165 2.00 16.63 -10.64
CA ASP A 165 3.18 16.49 -9.81
C ASP A 165 3.18 15.14 -9.08
N VAL A 166 4.39 14.63 -8.79
CA VAL A 166 4.63 13.41 -8.04
C VAL A 166 5.71 13.71 -7.00
N ALA A 167 5.35 13.76 -5.74
CA ALA A 167 6.25 14.10 -4.65
C ALA A 167 6.39 12.93 -3.65
N TRP A 168 7.63 12.57 -3.34
CA TRP A 168 7.91 11.58 -2.30
C TRP A 168 7.53 12.09 -0.90
N ILE A 169 6.79 11.29 -0.13
CA ILE A 169 6.47 11.57 1.28
C ILE A 169 7.37 10.77 2.20
N GLY A 170 7.42 9.46 2.05
CA GLY A 170 8.21 8.62 2.94
C GLY A 170 7.94 7.12 2.77
N LEU A 171 8.76 6.34 3.46
CA LEU A 171 8.53 4.92 3.69
C LEU A 171 7.80 4.77 5.02
N PHE A 172 6.68 4.07 5.02
CA PHE A 172 5.90 3.74 6.21
C PHE A 172 5.88 2.22 6.44
N HIS A 173 5.75 1.82 7.69
CA HIS A 173 5.60 0.41 8.04
C HIS A 173 4.35 0.21 8.89
N ASP A 174 3.41 -0.54 8.38
CA ASP A 174 2.28 -1.05 9.14
C ASP A 174 2.66 -2.37 9.82
N VAL A 175 3.09 -2.27 11.05
CA VAL A 175 3.51 -3.44 11.84
C VAL A 175 2.36 -4.41 12.09
N ALA A 176 1.13 -3.91 12.25
CA ALA A 176 -0.02 -4.76 12.55
C ALA A 176 -0.40 -5.64 11.36
N ASP A 177 -0.34 -5.06 10.16
CA ASP A 177 -0.68 -5.75 8.91
C ASP A 177 0.54 -6.35 8.21
N GLY A 178 1.77 -5.96 8.62
CA GLY A 178 3.03 -6.42 8.07
C GLY A 178 3.22 -5.93 6.64
N VAL A 179 3.03 -4.63 6.39
CA VAL A 179 3.15 -4.04 5.05
C VAL A 179 4.06 -2.81 5.09
N TRP A 180 4.89 -2.68 4.07
CA TRP A 180 5.75 -1.53 3.84
C TRP A 180 5.18 -0.68 2.72
N ASP A 181 4.87 0.59 3.00
CA ASP A 181 4.28 1.52 2.06
C ASP A 181 5.28 2.60 1.61
N LEU A 182 5.55 2.64 0.32
CA LEU A 182 6.27 3.71 -0.37
C LEU A 182 5.25 4.78 -0.74
N VAL A 183 5.22 5.88 0.00
CA VAL A 183 4.14 6.86 -0.07
C VAL A 183 4.55 8.08 -0.86
N TYR A 184 3.69 8.46 -1.80
CA TYR A 184 3.82 9.67 -2.62
C TYR A 184 2.61 10.57 -2.47
N GLU A 185 2.78 11.87 -2.69
CA GLU A 185 1.69 12.77 -2.99
C GLU A 185 1.55 12.87 -4.51
N LEU A 186 0.36 12.63 -5.04
CA LEU A 186 0.03 12.88 -6.44
C LEU A 186 -0.88 14.10 -6.54
N GLU A 187 -0.44 15.14 -7.26
CA GLU A 187 -1.30 16.24 -7.63
C GLU A 187 -2.00 15.93 -8.96
N VAL A 188 -3.33 15.98 -8.96
CA VAL A 188 -4.14 15.75 -10.16
C VAL A 188 -5.07 16.92 -10.46
N SER A 189 -5.39 17.11 -11.76
CA SER A 189 -6.26 18.20 -12.25
C SER A 189 -7.70 17.75 -12.48
N GLU A 190 -8.01 16.47 -12.25
CA GLU A 190 -9.33 15.90 -12.49
C GLU A 190 -9.87 15.24 -11.21
N ARG A 191 -11.20 15.15 -11.09
CA ARG A 191 -11.84 14.48 -9.97
C ARG A 191 -11.74 12.98 -10.13
N PRO A 192 -11.22 12.25 -9.11
CA PRO A 192 -11.19 10.79 -9.12
C PRO A 192 -12.60 10.20 -9.04
N ARG A 193 -12.72 8.96 -9.50
CA ARG A 193 -13.90 8.10 -9.33
C ARG A 193 -13.43 6.77 -8.78
N ILE A 194 -14.17 6.22 -7.83
CA ILE A 194 -13.78 4.95 -7.22
C ILE A 194 -13.93 3.76 -8.18
N GLY A 195 -12.96 2.84 -8.08
CA GLY A 195 -13.02 1.51 -8.67
C GLY A 195 -13.83 0.53 -7.82
N ALA A 196 -13.77 -0.75 -8.18
CA ALA A 196 -14.57 -1.80 -7.54
C ALA A 196 -14.15 -2.12 -6.09
N GLU A 197 -12.92 -1.79 -5.71
CA GLU A 197 -12.39 -2.06 -4.38
C GLU A 197 -12.87 -1.08 -3.30
N HIS A 198 -13.53 0.01 -3.70
CA HIS A 198 -13.96 1.06 -2.79
C HIS A 198 -15.48 1.24 -2.79
N ALA A 199 -16.03 1.54 -1.63
CA ALA A 199 -17.46 1.71 -1.40
C ALA A 199 -17.92 3.19 -1.41
N ASP A 200 -17.05 4.13 -1.08
CA ASP A 200 -17.33 5.57 -1.04
C ASP A 200 -16.04 6.38 -1.30
N LEU A 201 -16.20 7.66 -1.64
CA LEU A 201 -15.12 8.61 -1.90
C LEU A 201 -15.45 9.95 -1.25
N ARG A 202 -14.47 10.53 -0.55
CA ARG A 202 -14.53 11.90 -0.03
C ARG A 202 -13.43 12.75 -0.63
N LEU A 203 -13.79 13.94 -1.07
CA LEU A 203 -12.86 15.01 -1.40
C LEU A 203 -13.00 16.07 -0.31
N LEU A 204 -11.96 16.23 0.49
CA LEU A 204 -11.96 17.04 1.70
C LEU A 204 -10.93 18.15 1.56
N ALA A 205 -11.36 19.40 1.71
CA ALA A 205 -10.43 20.52 1.87
C ALA A 205 -9.54 20.30 3.13
N PRO A 206 -8.33 20.90 3.22
CA PRO A 206 -7.44 20.69 4.37
C PRO A 206 -8.13 20.91 5.73
N ALA A 207 -8.96 21.92 5.86
CA ALA A 207 -9.71 22.18 7.12
C ALA A 207 -10.77 21.11 7.42
N GLU A 208 -11.44 20.61 6.39
CA GLU A 208 -12.43 19.52 6.50
C GLU A 208 -11.76 18.19 6.83
N LEU A 209 -10.56 17.92 6.27
CA LEU A 209 -9.80 16.72 6.53
C LEU A 209 -9.40 16.61 8.02
N ALA A 210 -8.97 17.74 8.63
CA ALA A 210 -8.67 17.78 10.05
C ALA A 210 -9.92 17.54 10.92
N ALA A 211 -11.08 18.04 10.52
CA ALA A 211 -12.35 17.78 11.19
C ALA A 211 -12.78 16.31 11.04
N PHE A 212 -12.66 15.78 9.82
CA PHE A 212 -12.95 14.38 9.50
C PHE A 212 -12.09 13.42 10.33
N ALA A 213 -10.78 13.67 10.44
CA ALA A 213 -9.90 12.84 11.24
C ALA A 213 -10.24 12.84 12.74
N ARG A 214 -10.81 13.93 13.29
CA ARG A 214 -11.28 13.96 14.67
C ARG A 214 -12.55 13.12 14.89
N THR A 215 -13.45 13.07 13.92
CA THR A 215 -14.73 12.34 14.05
C THR A 215 -14.62 10.90 13.58
N GLU A 216 -13.88 10.64 12.52
CA GLU A 216 -13.77 9.33 11.85
C GLU A 216 -12.39 8.67 12.05
N GLY A 217 -11.50 9.24 12.87
CA GLY A 217 -10.11 8.78 13.02
C GLY A 217 -9.98 7.30 13.38
N SER A 218 -10.91 6.76 14.18
CA SER A 218 -10.96 5.33 14.49
C SER A 218 -11.33 4.45 13.28
N ARG A 219 -11.89 5.04 12.23
CA ARG A 219 -12.23 4.40 10.96
C ARG A 219 -11.22 4.69 9.85
N LEU A 220 -10.19 5.48 10.09
CA LEU A 220 -9.05 5.60 9.17
C LEU A 220 -8.18 4.34 9.27
N ALA A 221 -7.61 3.92 8.15
CA ALA A 221 -6.52 2.94 8.16
C ALA A 221 -5.34 3.54 8.94
N PRO A 222 -4.63 2.77 9.78
CA PRO A 222 -3.57 3.32 10.63
C PRO A 222 -2.49 4.06 9.84
N THR A 223 -2.00 3.45 8.75
CA THR A 223 -0.99 4.07 7.88
C THR A 223 -1.49 5.37 7.25
N SER A 224 -2.78 5.44 6.84
CA SER A 224 -3.37 6.67 6.31
C SER A 224 -3.34 7.80 7.33
N LEU A 225 -3.67 7.52 8.58
CA LEU A 225 -3.60 8.52 9.65
C LEU A 225 -2.17 9.03 9.85
N ASP A 226 -1.18 8.14 9.81
CA ASP A 226 0.23 8.50 9.94
C ASP A 226 0.73 9.31 8.73
N ILE A 227 0.27 9.00 7.51
CA ILE A 227 0.56 9.79 6.30
C ILE A 227 0.01 11.22 6.45
N LEU A 228 -1.24 11.36 6.86
CA LEU A 228 -1.88 12.65 7.06
C LEU A 228 -1.16 13.49 8.14
N ARG A 229 -0.69 12.85 9.21
CA ARG A 229 0.14 13.51 10.25
C ARG A 229 1.49 13.93 9.70
N ALA A 230 2.19 13.05 9.00
CA ALA A 230 3.48 13.36 8.38
C ALA A 230 3.39 14.57 7.42
N ARG A 231 2.24 14.74 6.78
CA ARG A 231 1.93 15.90 5.92
C ARG A 231 1.35 17.10 6.68
N ARG A 232 1.18 17.00 8.00
CA ARG A 232 0.59 18.05 8.87
C ARG A 232 -0.82 18.45 8.46
N LEU A 233 -1.57 17.54 7.85
CA LEU A 233 -2.95 17.74 7.43
C LEU A 233 -3.93 17.45 8.58
N VAL A 234 -3.49 16.71 9.57
CA VAL A 234 -4.24 16.43 10.80
C VAL A 234 -3.31 16.62 12.01
N PRO A 235 -3.85 16.94 13.20
CA PRO A 235 -3.05 17.07 14.42
C PRO A 235 -2.35 15.76 14.79
N ASP A 236 -1.21 15.88 15.46
CA ASP A 236 -0.61 14.77 16.20
C ASP A 236 -1.57 14.35 17.36
N ALA A 237 -1.50 13.08 17.76
CA ALA A 237 -2.38 12.52 18.79
C ALA A 237 -2.07 13.06 20.17
#